data_ab6718c795b1edd2bbcbec903851d2e4
#
_entry.id   ab6718c795b1edd2bbcbec903851d2e4
#
_cell.length_a   1.000
_cell.length_b   1.000
_cell.length_c   1.000
_cell.angle_alpha   90.00
_cell.angle_beta   90.00
_cell.angle_gamma   90.00
#
_symmetry.space_group_name_H-M   'P 1'
#
loop_
_entity.id
_entity.type
_entity.pdbx_description
1 polymer ?
#
loop_
_entity_poly.entity_id
_entity_poly.type
_entity_poly.pdbx_seq_one_letter_code
_entity_poly.pdbx_strand_id
1 'polypeptide(L)'
;MKRQDSVDALMSAMTLAEKIGQLNLLPAGEGLVTGARQPTSLAGRLDAGEVGAIFGTKSLATARAMQERALAGSRLNIPLFFAEDVIHGHRTVFPLNIALACSWDAALVEATSAHAAAEAAAEGLHQAYAPMIDISRDARWGRVAEGPGEDPLLASRLAAAATRGFQGAGLGTPGRIAACLKHFVAYGAPQSGRDYDNVSLSYEDLLAIYLPPFAAGVAAGAASVMVSFNAVNRLPMHANAPLVEGWLRKGTGFDGLVVSDYTGVAELVAHGLGPAPVAVARALHAGVDMDMVGEDYLRELPALAAAGLTAPEAALHLSGAQIVALIDRA
;
A
#
# COMPACT_ATOMS: atom_id res chain seq x y z
N MET A 1 -15.09 10.07 24.47
CA MET A 1 -14.50 8.77 24.08
C MET A 1 -13.27 9.07 23.25
N LYS A 2 -12.11 8.57 23.61
CA LYS A 2 -10.90 8.75 22.80
C LYS A 2 -11.09 8.01 21.49
N ARG A 3 -10.47 8.48 20.39
CA ARG A 3 -10.57 7.88 19.05
C ARG A 3 -10.21 6.39 19.08
N GLN A 4 -9.17 6.01 19.83
CA GLN A 4 -8.75 4.63 20.00
C GLN A 4 -9.85 3.77 20.66
N ASP A 5 -10.49 4.24 21.72
CA ASP A 5 -11.58 3.51 22.40
C ASP A 5 -12.74 3.17 21.44
N SER A 6 -12.98 4.01 20.40
CA SER A 6 -14.01 3.77 19.39
C SER A 6 -13.59 2.72 18.35
N VAL A 7 -12.31 2.67 17.98
CA VAL A 7 -11.77 1.66 17.06
C VAL A 7 -11.76 0.30 17.75
N ASP A 8 -11.26 0.21 18.98
CA ASP A 8 -11.21 -1.04 19.75
C ASP A 8 -12.62 -1.61 19.99
N ALA A 9 -13.61 -0.76 20.26
CA ALA A 9 -15.01 -1.16 20.40
C ALA A 9 -15.58 -1.68 19.08
N LEU A 10 -15.27 -1.04 17.95
CA LEU A 10 -15.66 -1.48 16.62
C LEU A 10 -15.04 -2.83 16.29
N MET A 11 -13.72 -2.98 16.45
CA MET A 11 -12.99 -4.23 16.25
C MET A 11 -13.57 -5.40 17.07
N SER A 12 -13.95 -5.11 18.32
CA SER A 12 -14.56 -6.12 19.21
C SER A 12 -15.97 -6.52 18.77
N ALA A 13 -16.70 -5.63 18.06
CA ALA A 13 -18.03 -5.90 17.53
C ALA A 13 -18.02 -6.61 16.18
N MET A 14 -16.89 -6.59 15.47
CA MET A 14 -16.74 -7.22 14.15
C MET A 14 -16.63 -8.73 14.24
N THR A 15 -17.30 -9.41 13.31
CA THR A 15 -17.03 -10.81 12.99
C THR A 15 -15.70 -10.95 12.24
N LEU A 16 -15.14 -12.16 12.23
CA LEU A 16 -13.92 -12.43 11.44
C LEU A 16 -14.11 -12.12 9.95
N ALA A 17 -15.27 -12.45 9.38
CA ALA A 17 -15.57 -12.16 7.98
C ALA A 17 -15.59 -10.64 7.70
N GLU A 18 -16.16 -9.84 8.59
CA GLU A 18 -16.15 -8.38 8.48
C GLU A 18 -14.73 -7.81 8.59
N LYS A 19 -13.88 -8.34 9.47
CA LYS A 19 -12.48 -7.95 9.59
C LYS A 19 -11.70 -8.26 8.29
N ILE A 20 -11.86 -9.47 7.76
CA ILE A 20 -11.23 -9.86 6.48
C ILE A 20 -11.70 -8.96 5.34
N GLY A 21 -13.00 -8.61 5.33
CA GLY A 21 -13.56 -7.67 4.34
C GLY A 21 -12.86 -6.30 4.34
N GLN A 22 -12.45 -5.79 5.51
CA GLN A 22 -11.72 -4.51 5.60
C GLN A 22 -10.31 -4.57 4.99
N LEU A 23 -9.72 -5.75 4.84
CA LEU A 23 -8.39 -5.94 4.25
C LEU A 23 -8.43 -5.99 2.71
N ASN A 24 -9.60 -5.81 2.10
CA ASN A 24 -9.81 -5.92 0.67
C ASN A 24 -9.93 -4.55 0.00
N LEU A 25 -9.07 -4.27 -0.97
CA LEU A 25 -9.02 -3.02 -1.74
C LEU A 25 -9.33 -3.32 -3.21
N LEU A 26 -10.39 -2.73 -3.74
CA LEU A 26 -10.86 -3.00 -5.10
C LEU A 26 -10.87 -1.74 -5.99
N PRO A 27 -10.77 -1.90 -7.33
CA PRO A 27 -10.93 -0.79 -8.26
C PRO A 27 -12.39 -0.34 -8.36
N ALA A 28 -12.61 0.95 -8.56
CA ALA A 28 -13.93 1.58 -8.64
C ALA A 28 -14.76 1.16 -9.88
N GLY A 29 -14.17 0.56 -10.89
CA GLY A 29 -14.86 0.24 -12.14
C GLY A 29 -14.24 -0.92 -12.90
N GLU A 30 -14.88 -1.28 -14.01
CA GLU A 30 -14.31 -2.17 -15.01
C GLU A 30 -13.12 -1.45 -15.67
N GLY A 31 -11.96 -1.57 -15.05
CA GLY A 31 -10.72 -0.95 -15.50
C GLY A 31 -9.91 -1.87 -16.40
N LEU A 32 -8.72 -1.41 -16.77
CA LEU A 32 -7.69 -2.23 -17.41
C LEU A 32 -7.46 -3.48 -16.57
N VAL A 33 -7.70 -4.62 -17.19
CA VAL A 33 -7.42 -5.91 -16.59
C VAL A 33 -5.94 -6.18 -16.76
N THR A 34 -5.18 -5.97 -15.69
CA THR A 34 -3.75 -6.28 -15.59
C THR A 34 -3.51 -7.14 -14.35
N GLY A 35 -2.32 -7.74 -14.26
CA GLY A 35 -1.94 -8.56 -13.11
C GLY A 35 -2.44 -10.01 -13.15
N ALA A 36 -2.13 -10.74 -12.08
CA ALA A 36 -2.34 -12.20 -12.01
C ALA A 36 -3.82 -12.61 -11.87
N ARG A 37 -4.71 -11.69 -11.48
CA ARG A 37 -6.14 -11.94 -11.27
C ARG A 37 -7.02 -10.77 -11.71
N GLN A 38 -8.30 -11.11 -11.98
CA GLN A 38 -9.34 -10.13 -12.24
C GLN A 38 -10.26 -10.03 -11.01
N PRO A 39 -10.63 -8.81 -10.58
CA PRO A 39 -11.57 -8.64 -9.49
C PRO A 39 -12.96 -9.17 -9.86
N THR A 40 -13.69 -9.63 -8.87
CA THR A 40 -15.10 -10.01 -9.01
C THR A 40 -15.99 -8.77 -9.02
N SER A 41 -17.32 -8.95 -9.10
CA SER A 41 -18.28 -7.85 -9.11
C SER A 41 -18.15 -6.96 -7.86
N LEU A 42 -17.64 -5.75 -8.03
CA LEU A 42 -17.55 -4.76 -6.96
C LEU A 42 -18.90 -4.54 -6.24
N ALA A 43 -19.98 -4.49 -7.02
CA ALA A 43 -21.31 -4.27 -6.47
C ALA A 43 -21.72 -5.35 -5.45
N GLY A 44 -21.49 -6.62 -5.78
CA GLY A 44 -21.77 -7.73 -4.86
C GLY A 44 -20.91 -7.70 -3.60
N ARG A 45 -19.64 -7.31 -3.73
CA ARG A 45 -18.73 -7.16 -2.59
C ARG A 45 -19.13 -6.03 -1.65
N LEU A 46 -19.56 -4.89 -2.20
CA LEU A 46 -20.08 -3.77 -1.41
C LEU A 46 -21.32 -4.17 -0.62
N ASP A 47 -22.28 -4.87 -1.27
CA ASP A 47 -23.50 -5.34 -0.62
C ASP A 47 -23.24 -6.36 0.48
N ALA A 48 -22.15 -7.12 0.36
CA ALA A 48 -21.73 -8.11 1.35
C ALA A 48 -20.88 -7.52 2.49
N GLY A 49 -20.47 -6.24 2.40
CA GLY A 49 -19.56 -5.63 3.38
C GLY A 49 -18.11 -6.17 3.30
N GLU A 50 -17.72 -6.68 2.13
CA GLU A 50 -16.43 -7.34 1.88
C GLU A 50 -15.38 -6.42 1.24
N VAL A 51 -15.50 -5.11 1.45
CA VAL A 51 -14.59 -4.09 0.90
C VAL A 51 -14.26 -3.06 1.96
N GLY A 52 -12.99 -2.87 2.25
CA GLY A 52 -12.51 -1.80 3.14
C GLY A 52 -12.13 -0.54 2.39
N ALA A 53 -11.61 -0.69 1.16
CA ALA A 53 -11.11 0.43 0.39
C ALA A 53 -11.42 0.31 -1.11
N ILE A 54 -11.49 1.46 -1.78
CA ILE A 54 -11.68 1.58 -3.23
C ILE A 54 -10.60 2.51 -3.79
N PHE A 55 -10.04 2.17 -4.94
CA PHE A 55 -9.19 3.09 -5.68
C PHE A 55 -9.72 3.36 -7.09
N GLY A 56 -9.29 4.49 -7.67
CA GLY A 56 -9.62 4.85 -9.05
C GLY A 56 -11.04 5.40 -9.22
N THR A 57 -11.59 6.09 -8.21
CA THR A 57 -12.88 6.79 -8.37
C THR A 57 -12.71 8.02 -9.24
N LYS A 58 -13.50 8.11 -10.31
CA LYS A 58 -13.38 9.18 -11.31
C LYS A 58 -14.12 10.47 -10.94
N SER A 59 -14.91 10.47 -9.88
CA SER A 59 -15.68 11.64 -9.45
C SER A 59 -16.21 11.51 -8.03
N LEU A 60 -16.48 12.66 -7.39
CA LEU A 60 -17.15 12.74 -6.09
C LEU A 60 -18.53 12.06 -6.11
N ALA A 61 -19.26 12.15 -7.21
CA ALA A 61 -20.58 11.50 -7.34
C ALA A 61 -20.45 9.97 -7.27
N THR A 62 -19.45 9.40 -7.96
CA THR A 62 -19.17 7.96 -7.91
C THR A 62 -18.74 7.54 -6.50
N ALA A 63 -17.85 8.28 -5.87
CA ALA A 63 -17.40 7.99 -4.50
C ALA A 63 -18.57 8.00 -3.51
N ARG A 64 -19.46 9.00 -3.60
CA ARG A 64 -20.67 9.08 -2.75
C ARG A 64 -21.62 7.90 -2.96
N ALA A 65 -21.91 7.54 -4.20
CA ALA A 65 -22.80 6.41 -4.50
C ALA A 65 -22.24 5.09 -3.95
N MET A 66 -20.93 4.86 -4.09
CA MET A 66 -20.26 3.69 -3.51
C MET A 66 -20.28 3.71 -1.99
N GLN A 67 -20.03 4.87 -1.37
CA GLN A 67 -20.11 5.04 0.08
C GLN A 67 -21.50 4.73 0.63
N GLU A 68 -22.53 5.29 0.01
CA GLU A 68 -23.93 5.05 0.40
C GLU A 68 -24.28 3.57 0.30
N ARG A 69 -23.86 2.91 -0.78
CA ARG A 69 -24.08 1.48 -0.97
C ARG A 69 -23.34 0.64 0.08
N ALA A 70 -22.08 0.93 0.35
CA ALA A 70 -21.30 0.21 1.36
C ALA A 70 -21.89 0.37 2.76
N LEU A 71 -22.31 1.58 3.13
CA LEU A 71 -22.96 1.83 4.42
C LEU A 71 -24.29 1.07 4.54
N ALA A 72 -25.07 0.99 3.45
CA ALA A 72 -26.33 0.22 3.44
C ALA A 72 -26.09 -1.30 3.55
N GLY A 73 -25.00 -1.82 3.00
CA GLY A 73 -24.60 -3.24 3.07
C GLY A 73 -23.88 -3.63 4.35
N SER A 74 -23.32 -2.68 5.08
CA SER A 74 -22.51 -2.94 6.29
C SER A 74 -23.37 -2.92 7.56
N ARG A 75 -23.35 -4.02 8.31
CA ARG A 75 -24.04 -4.13 9.62
C ARG A 75 -23.52 -3.08 10.64
N LEU A 76 -22.26 -2.73 10.56
CA LEU A 76 -21.60 -1.80 11.50
C LEU A 76 -21.45 -0.39 10.93
N ASN A 77 -21.99 -0.13 9.73
CA ASN A 77 -21.89 1.15 9.02
C ASN A 77 -20.43 1.64 8.89
N ILE A 78 -19.50 0.72 8.57
CA ILE A 78 -18.10 1.07 8.38
C ILE A 78 -17.96 1.76 7.01
N PRO A 79 -17.42 2.98 6.95
CA PRO A 79 -17.25 3.69 5.70
C PRO A 79 -16.07 3.16 4.89
N LEU A 80 -16.17 3.29 3.56
CA LEU A 80 -15.08 3.00 2.64
C LEU A 80 -13.96 4.04 2.74
N PHE A 81 -12.76 3.58 2.45
CA PHE A 81 -11.59 4.39 2.24
C PHE A 81 -11.33 4.54 0.74
N PHE A 82 -11.16 5.77 0.23
CA PHE A 82 -10.96 6.04 -1.21
C PHE A 82 -9.54 6.50 -1.49
N ALA A 83 -8.89 5.89 -2.47
CA ALA A 83 -7.52 6.17 -2.86
C ALA A 83 -7.36 6.34 -4.38
N GLU A 84 -6.29 7.03 -4.80
CA GLU A 84 -5.90 7.22 -6.21
C GLU A 84 -4.39 7.44 -6.33
N ASP A 85 -3.84 7.26 -7.55
CA ASP A 85 -2.42 7.47 -7.87
C ASP A 85 -2.04 8.93 -7.93
N VAL A 86 -2.16 9.81 -7.22
CA VAL A 86 -1.87 11.26 -7.35
C VAL A 86 -0.35 11.52 -7.46
N ILE A 87 0.31 10.95 -8.47
CA ILE A 87 1.79 10.91 -8.58
C ILE A 87 2.41 12.29 -8.83
N HIS A 88 1.86 13.06 -9.79
CA HIS A 88 2.37 14.38 -10.14
C HIS A 88 1.23 15.38 -10.41
N GLY A 89 0.25 15.37 -9.52
CA GLY A 89 -0.95 16.20 -9.59
C GLY A 89 -2.22 15.36 -9.64
N HIS A 90 -3.37 16.02 -9.54
CA HIS A 90 -4.68 15.38 -9.63
C HIS A 90 -5.48 15.99 -10.81
N ARG A 91 -6.09 17.15 -10.67
CA ARG A 91 -6.67 17.93 -11.78
C ARG A 91 -5.63 18.79 -12.44
N THR A 92 -4.82 19.48 -11.66
CA THR A 92 -3.65 20.19 -12.13
C THR A 92 -2.50 19.20 -12.30
N VAL A 93 -1.99 19.10 -13.54
CA VAL A 93 -0.85 18.25 -13.88
C VAL A 93 0.43 19.03 -13.66
N PHE A 94 1.26 18.59 -12.72
CA PHE A 94 2.59 19.13 -12.48
C PHE A 94 3.65 18.36 -13.30
N PRO A 95 4.89 18.88 -13.41
CA PRO A 95 5.99 18.11 -13.99
C PRO A 95 6.16 16.74 -13.33
N LEU A 96 6.65 15.77 -14.10
CA LEU A 96 7.00 14.45 -13.57
C LEU A 96 7.98 14.56 -12.40
N ASN A 97 7.95 13.61 -11.47
CA ASN A 97 8.76 13.66 -10.25
C ASN A 97 10.26 13.78 -10.52
N ILE A 98 10.78 13.12 -11.56
CA ILE A 98 12.17 13.30 -11.99
C ILE A 98 12.48 14.77 -12.39
N ALA A 99 11.55 15.44 -13.02
CA ALA A 99 11.71 16.85 -13.39
C ALA A 99 11.55 17.78 -12.17
N LEU A 100 10.64 17.49 -11.25
CA LEU A 100 10.53 18.18 -9.97
C LEU A 100 11.81 18.02 -9.14
N ALA A 101 12.41 16.83 -9.13
CA ALA A 101 13.67 16.58 -8.45
C ALA A 101 14.83 17.41 -9.01
N CYS A 102 14.84 17.71 -10.32
CA CYS A 102 15.83 18.60 -10.94
C CYS A 102 15.78 20.05 -10.42
N SER A 103 14.69 20.46 -9.76
CA SER A 103 14.61 21.77 -9.11
C SER A 103 15.47 21.87 -7.86
N TRP A 104 15.80 20.79 -7.21
CA TRP A 104 16.45 20.71 -5.89
C TRP A 104 15.72 21.50 -4.79
N ASP A 105 14.44 21.78 -5.02
CA ASP A 105 13.61 22.61 -4.15
C ASP A 105 12.53 21.76 -3.45
N ALA A 106 12.80 21.39 -2.21
CA ALA A 106 11.88 20.61 -1.39
C ALA A 106 10.59 21.40 -1.05
N ALA A 107 10.68 22.74 -0.96
CA ALA A 107 9.49 23.56 -0.69
C ALA A 107 8.54 23.59 -1.89
N LEU A 108 9.08 23.60 -3.11
CA LEU A 108 8.30 23.46 -4.34
C LEU A 108 7.57 22.11 -4.38
N VAL A 109 8.26 21.00 -4.04
CA VAL A 109 7.64 19.65 -4.00
C VAL A 109 6.55 19.57 -2.93
N GLU A 110 6.77 20.15 -1.76
CA GLU A 110 5.75 20.24 -0.71
C GLU A 110 4.52 21.02 -1.18
N ALA A 111 4.72 22.17 -1.85
CA ALA A 111 3.64 23.01 -2.35
C ALA A 111 2.82 22.33 -3.46
N THR A 112 3.48 21.65 -4.43
CA THR A 112 2.79 20.91 -5.51
C THR A 112 1.99 19.74 -4.95
N SER A 113 2.55 18.98 -4.00
CA SER A 113 1.85 17.88 -3.31
C SER A 113 0.66 18.39 -2.48
N ALA A 114 0.80 19.55 -1.82
CA ALA A 114 -0.26 20.19 -1.08
C ALA A 114 -1.43 20.64 -1.97
N HIS A 115 -1.13 21.15 -3.15
CA HIS A 115 -2.14 21.52 -4.13
C HIS A 115 -2.88 20.30 -4.68
N ALA A 116 -2.14 19.26 -5.07
CA ALA A 116 -2.71 17.99 -5.53
C ALA A 116 -3.61 17.34 -4.46
N ALA A 117 -3.18 17.38 -3.20
CA ALA A 117 -3.98 16.89 -2.07
C ALA A 117 -5.30 17.66 -1.91
N ALA A 118 -5.29 18.98 -2.07
CA ALA A 118 -6.49 19.79 -1.95
C ALA A 118 -7.51 19.47 -3.05
N GLU A 119 -7.05 19.29 -4.29
CA GLU A 119 -7.90 18.87 -5.40
C GLU A 119 -8.48 17.45 -5.18
N ALA A 120 -7.64 16.50 -4.76
CA ALA A 120 -8.04 15.12 -4.49
C ALA A 120 -9.04 15.04 -3.33
N ALA A 121 -8.80 15.76 -2.24
CA ALA A 121 -9.72 15.84 -1.10
C ALA A 121 -11.08 16.41 -1.49
N ALA A 122 -11.11 17.41 -2.38
CA ALA A 122 -12.36 17.98 -2.89
C ALA A 122 -13.18 16.97 -3.71
N GLU A 123 -12.56 15.94 -4.26
CA GLU A 123 -13.22 14.83 -4.97
C GLU A 123 -13.54 13.61 -4.08
N GLY A 124 -13.30 13.73 -2.77
CA GLY A 124 -13.64 12.70 -1.80
C GLY A 124 -12.59 11.61 -1.66
N LEU A 125 -11.35 11.86 -2.10
CA LEU A 125 -10.23 10.96 -1.88
C LEU A 125 -9.67 11.14 -0.47
N HIS A 126 -9.23 10.05 0.12
CA HIS A 126 -8.66 9.99 1.47
C HIS A 126 -7.15 9.74 1.45
N GLN A 127 -6.63 9.13 0.37
CA GLN A 127 -5.22 8.77 0.22
C GLN A 127 -4.74 8.93 -1.22
N ALA A 128 -3.49 9.38 -1.36
CA ALA A 128 -2.70 9.23 -2.58
C ALA A 128 -1.80 8.00 -2.49
N TYR A 129 -1.68 7.21 -3.57
CA TYR A 129 -0.58 6.27 -3.74
C TYR A 129 0.67 7.01 -4.24
N ALA A 130 1.08 7.98 -3.47
CA ALA A 130 2.20 8.90 -3.66
C ALA A 130 2.72 9.37 -2.28
N PRO A 131 4.02 9.77 -2.19
CA PRO A 131 4.98 9.91 -3.25
C PRO A 131 5.63 8.58 -3.69
N MET A 132 6.00 8.51 -4.97
CA MET A 132 6.90 7.48 -5.48
C MET A 132 8.34 7.93 -5.19
N ILE A 133 9.07 7.15 -4.41
CA ILE A 133 10.38 7.51 -3.84
C ILE A 133 11.48 6.48 -4.16
N ASP A 134 11.24 5.66 -5.18
CA ASP A 134 12.19 4.67 -5.64
C ASP A 134 13.48 5.32 -6.16
N ILE A 135 14.62 4.91 -5.63
CA ILE A 135 15.91 5.27 -6.16
C ILE A 135 16.16 4.45 -7.42
N SER A 136 16.41 5.12 -8.54
CA SER A 136 16.75 4.49 -9.80
C SER A 136 18.12 4.94 -10.29
N ARG A 137 19.02 3.97 -10.55
CA ARG A 137 20.37 4.19 -11.09
C ARG A 137 20.54 3.62 -12.50
N ASP A 138 19.52 2.99 -13.04
CA ASP A 138 19.49 2.48 -14.40
C ASP A 138 18.37 3.17 -15.20
N ALA A 139 18.75 4.05 -16.11
CA ALA A 139 17.82 4.82 -16.93
C ALA A 139 17.00 3.94 -17.91
N ARG A 140 17.30 2.65 -18.03
CA ARG A 140 16.52 1.69 -18.83
C ARG A 140 15.25 1.24 -18.11
N TRP A 141 15.16 1.41 -16.81
CA TRP A 141 13.94 1.09 -16.07
C TRP A 141 12.78 2.01 -16.51
N GLY A 142 11.66 1.39 -16.92
CA GLY A 142 10.53 2.12 -17.53
C GLY A 142 9.84 3.12 -16.61
N ARG A 143 10.02 3.01 -15.28
CA ARG A 143 9.39 3.89 -14.27
C ARG A 143 10.34 4.95 -13.69
N VAL A 144 11.52 5.12 -14.27
CA VAL A 144 12.51 6.13 -13.80
C VAL A 144 11.91 7.55 -13.71
N ALA A 145 10.98 7.88 -14.60
CA ALA A 145 10.35 9.20 -14.65
C ALA A 145 9.43 9.49 -13.44
N GLU A 146 8.90 8.46 -12.79
CA GLU A 146 8.01 8.61 -11.64
C GLU A 146 8.78 8.91 -10.33
N GLY A 147 10.07 8.60 -10.28
CA GLY A 147 10.88 8.69 -9.06
C GLY A 147 11.72 9.96 -8.96
N PRO A 148 12.41 10.16 -7.82
CA PRO A 148 13.22 11.34 -7.53
C PRO A 148 14.64 11.27 -8.13
N GLY A 149 15.00 10.20 -8.86
CA GLY A 149 16.32 10.00 -9.42
C GLY A 149 17.21 9.05 -8.61
N GLU A 150 18.53 9.28 -8.66
CA GLU A 150 19.52 8.33 -8.15
C GLU A 150 20.12 8.67 -6.77
N ASP A 151 19.93 9.90 -6.29
CA ASP A 151 20.55 10.39 -5.06
C ASP A 151 19.65 10.13 -3.82
N PRO A 152 20.09 9.31 -2.85
CA PRO A 152 19.29 8.96 -1.69
C PRO A 152 19.04 10.13 -0.73
N LEU A 153 19.96 11.12 -0.66
CA LEU A 153 19.76 12.29 0.20
C LEU A 153 18.70 13.23 -0.37
N LEU A 154 18.77 13.53 -1.67
CA LEU A 154 17.75 14.33 -2.34
C LEU A 154 16.40 13.63 -2.24
N ALA A 155 16.33 12.36 -2.59
CA ALA A 155 15.10 11.57 -2.50
C ALA A 155 14.49 11.58 -1.09
N SER A 156 15.31 11.47 -0.04
CA SER A 156 14.87 11.54 1.35
C SER A 156 14.24 12.89 1.69
N ARG A 157 14.86 13.99 1.23
CA ARG A 157 14.31 15.34 1.43
C ARG A 157 12.99 15.55 0.69
N LEU A 158 12.90 15.04 -0.54
CA LEU A 158 11.69 15.16 -1.36
C LEU A 158 10.57 14.25 -0.84
N ALA A 159 10.88 13.04 -0.38
CA ALA A 159 9.94 12.12 0.27
C ALA A 159 9.28 12.77 1.50
N ALA A 160 10.08 13.35 2.39
CA ALA A 160 9.57 14.06 3.56
C ALA A 160 8.73 15.30 3.19
N ALA A 161 9.16 16.07 2.18
CA ALA A 161 8.44 17.25 1.71
C ALA A 161 7.09 16.87 1.08
N ALA A 162 7.05 15.89 0.19
CA ALA A 162 5.83 15.42 -0.42
C ALA A 162 4.84 14.86 0.62
N THR A 163 5.34 14.07 1.59
CA THR A 163 4.52 13.55 2.69
C THR A 163 3.84 14.69 3.47
N ARG A 164 4.60 15.72 3.86
CA ARG A 164 4.01 16.91 4.51
C ARG A 164 3.04 17.66 3.60
N GLY A 165 3.35 17.76 2.32
CA GLY A 165 2.47 18.37 1.32
C GLY A 165 1.11 17.67 1.26
N PHE A 166 1.10 16.35 1.14
CA PHE A 166 -0.14 15.56 1.11
C PHE A 166 -0.91 15.64 2.42
N GLN A 167 -0.26 15.53 3.57
CA GLN A 167 -0.90 15.36 4.88
C GLN A 167 -1.05 16.64 5.70
N GLY A 168 -0.30 17.71 5.37
CA GLY A 168 -0.28 18.96 6.15
C GLY A 168 0.25 18.74 7.57
N ALA A 169 -0.47 19.27 8.55
CA ALA A 169 -0.11 19.12 9.98
C ALA A 169 -0.41 17.72 10.55
N GLY A 170 -0.96 16.83 9.76
CA GLY A 170 -1.32 15.45 10.12
C GLY A 170 -2.62 14.98 9.50
N LEU A 171 -2.96 13.72 9.73
CA LEU A 171 -4.18 13.11 9.22
C LEU A 171 -5.42 13.85 9.76
N GLY A 172 -6.37 14.08 8.86
CA GLY A 172 -7.58 14.83 9.17
C GLY A 172 -7.45 16.36 9.03
N THR A 173 -6.29 16.89 8.57
CA THR A 173 -6.15 18.29 8.18
C THR A 173 -7.09 18.58 6.99
N PRO A 174 -7.97 19.60 7.05
CA PRO A 174 -8.88 19.92 5.95
C PRO A 174 -8.13 20.19 4.63
N GLY A 175 -8.63 19.62 3.53
CA GLY A 175 -8.01 19.74 2.21
C GLY A 175 -6.68 18.99 2.09
N ARG A 176 -6.47 17.97 2.91
CA ARG A 176 -5.31 17.07 2.85
C ARG A 176 -5.77 15.62 2.81
N ILE A 177 -4.88 14.75 2.31
CA ILE A 177 -5.10 13.30 2.19
C ILE A 177 -3.88 12.55 2.70
N ALA A 178 -4.05 11.29 3.02
CA ALA A 178 -2.96 10.42 3.45
C ALA A 178 -1.93 10.21 2.32
N ALA A 179 -0.66 10.15 2.67
CA ALA A 179 0.43 9.79 1.77
C ALA A 179 0.74 8.30 1.86
N CYS A 180 1.12 7.70 0.73
CA CYS A 180 1.60 6.33 0.63
C CYS A 180 2.98 6.30 -0.01
N LEU A 181 4.00 5.94 0.77
CA LEU A 181 5.35 5.81 0.24
C LEU A 181 5.46 4.57 -0.64
N LYS A 182 5.91 4.70 -1.88
CA LYS A 182 6.04 3.57 -2.80
C LYS A 182 7.31 3.62 -3.62
N HIS A 183 7.82 2.45 -4.02
CA HIS A 183 7.38 1.10 -3.65
C HIS A 183 8.43 0.45 -2.75
N PHE A 184 8.04 -0.07 -1.63
CA PHE A 184 8.94 -0.62 -0.62
C PHE A 184 9.34 -2.05 -0.98
N VAL A 185 10.61 -2.35 -1.33
CA VAL A 185 11.80 -1.49 -1.42
C VAL A 185 12.68 -1.95 -2.59
N ALA A 186 13.54 -1.04 -3.03
CA ALA A 186 14.53 -1.25 -4.09
C ALA A 186 13.92 -1.58 -5.47
N TYR A 187 12.69 -1.15 -5.74
CA TYR A 187 12.01 -1.42 -7.02
C TYR A 187 12.71 -0.72 -8.20
N GLY A 188 13.34 0.44 -7.97
CA GLY A 188 14.14 1.15 -8.97
C GLY A 188 15.55 0.58 -9.23
N ALA A 189 15.88 -0.60 -8.66
CA ALA A 189 17.18 -1.26 -8.82
C ALA A 189 17.14 -2.58 -9.62
N PRO A 190 16.20 -2.80 -10.56
CA PRO A 190 16.08 -4.08 -11.25
C PRO A 190 17.29 -4.33 -12.14
N GLN A 191 17.71 -5.58 -12.24
CA GLN A 191 18.82 -5.97 -13.10
C GLN A 191 18.53 -5.62 -14.56
N SER A 192 19.45 -4.89 -15.19
CA SER A 192 19.34 -4.46 -16.59
C SER A 192 18.09 -3.60 -16.90
N GLY A 193 17.52 -2.93 -15.90
CA GLY A 193 16.32 -2.11 -16.06
C GLY A 193 15.03 -2.91 -16.29
N ARG A 194 15.04 -4.22 -16.05
CA ARG A 194 13.85 -5.07 -16.25
C ARG A 194 12.88 -4.88 -15.09
N ASP A 195 11.70 -4.39 -15.41
CA ASP A 195 10.64 -4.24 -14.41
C ASP A 195 10.25 -5.61 -13.80
N TYR A 196 9.83 -5.61 -12.54
CA TYR A 196 9.46 -6.81 -11.75
C TYR A 196 10.59 -7.79 -11.45
N ASP A 197 11.82 -7.56 -11.91
CA ASP A 197 12.91 -8.52 -11.78
C ASP A 197 13.49 -8.55 -10.36
N ASN A 198 14.27 -9.61 -10.07
CA ASN A 198 14.98 -9.74 -8.82
C ASN A 198 16.10 -8.69 -8.69
N VAL A 199 16.26 -8.17 -7.50
CA VAL A 199 17.33 -7.26 -7.12
C VAL A 199 18.27 -7.98 -6.18
N SER A 200 19.56 -8.07 -6.55
CA SER A 200 20.61 -8.64 -5.70
C SER A 200 21.45 -7.52 -5.12
N LEU A 201 21.28 -7.25 -3.84
CA LEU A 201 21.94 -6.16 -3.12
C LEU A 201 22.55 -6.66 -1.81
N SER A 202 23.67 -6.05 -1.40
CA SER A 202 24.16 -6.17 -0.04
C SER A 202 23.21 -5.47 0.95
N TYR A 203 23.28 -5.85 2.21
CA TYR A 203 22.49 -5.16 3.24
C TYR A 203 22.95 -3.72 3.42
N GLU A 204 24.24 -3.47 3.25
CA GLU A 204 24.87 -2.15 3.28
C GLU A 204 24.32 -1.24 2.17
N ASP A 205 24.16 -1.75 0.95
CA ASP A 205 23.55 -0.99 -0.15
C ASP A 205 22.08 -0.67 0.12
N LEU A 206 21.33 -1.62 0.68
CA LEU A 206 19.96 -1.35 1.10
C LEU A 206 19.91 -0.21 2.11
N LEU A 207 20.73 -0.25 3.16
CA LEU A 207 20.78 0.75 4.21
C LEU A 207 21.29 2.12 3.73
N ALA A 208 22.25 2.14 2.81
CA ALA A 208 22.85 3.38 2.36
C ALA A 208 22.07 4.08 1.25
N ILE A 209 21.31 3.33 0.43
CA ILE A 209 20.77 3.82 -0.82
C ILE A 209 19.24 3.77 -0.85
N TYR A 210 18.65 2.60 -0.62
CA TYR A 210 17.23 2.37 -0.92
C TYR A 210 16.28 2.58 0.26
N LEU A 211 16.74 2.37 1.48
CA LEU A 211 15.95 2.55 2.70
C LEU A 211 15.87 4.00 3.23
N PRO A 212 16.86 4.88 3.03
CA PRO A 212 16.81 6.23 3.58
C PRO A 212 15.60 7.07 3.15
N PRO A 213 15.11 7.05 1.89
CA PRO A 213 13.91 7.79 1.52
C PRO A 213 12.66 7.32 2.28
N PHE A 214 12.53 6.01 2.52
CA PHE A 214 11.42 5.46 3.32
C PHE A 214 11.53 5.88 4.79
N ALA A 215 12.72 5.82 5.39
CA ALA A 215 12.94 6.31 6.75
C ALA A 215 12.55 7.79 6.89
N ALA A 216 12.92 8.63 5.91
CA ALA A 216 12.59 10.05 5.90
C ALA A 216 11.08 10.30 5.74
N GLY A 217 10.40 9.55 4.87
CA GLY A 217 8.95 9.65 4.70
C GLY A 217 8.18 9.17 5.93
N VAL A 218 8.61 8.08 6.56
CA VAL A 218 8.04 7.59 7.84
C VAL A 218 8.24 8.63 8.95
N ALA A 219 9.44 9.18 9.08
CA ALA A 219 9.73 10.23 10.06
C ALA A 219 8.92 11.52 9.81
N ALA A 220 8.51 11.78 8.56
CA ALA A 220 7.60 12.87 8.21
C ALA A 220 6.12 12.53 8.47
N GLY A 221 5.82 11.32 8.97
CA GLY A 221 4.49 10.89 9.38
C GLY A 221 3.64 10.24 8.28
N ALA A 222 4.26 9.66 7.25
CA ALA A 222 3.52 8.96 6.19
C ALA A 222 2.53 7.95 6.77
N ALA A 223 1.30 7.96 6.25
CA ALA A 223 0.21 7.14 6.76
C ALA A 223 0.26 5.70 6.25
N SER A 224 0.84 5.47 5.08
CA SER A 224 0.90 4.14 4.49
C SER A 224 2.18 3.92 3.66
N VAL A 225 2.46 2.64 3.40
CA VAL A 225 3.55 2.18 2.55
C VAL A 225 3.01 1.12 1.61
N MET A 226 3.33 1.22 0.32
CA MET A 226 3.01 0.18 -0.67
C MET A 226 4.24 -0.69 -0.92
N VAL A 227 4.06 -2.00 -0.81
CA VAL A 227 5.11 -2.99 -1.05
C VAL A 227 5.36 -3.14 -2.55
N SER A 228 6.61 -3.33 -2.96
CA SER A 228 7.00 -3.41 -4.37
C SER A 228 6.86 -4.80 -4.98
N PHE A 229 6.78 -4.88 -6.29
CA PHE A 229 6.66 -6.14 -7.04
C PHE A 229 7.93 -7.00 -7.09
N ASN A 230 9.11 -6.38 -7.04
CA ASN A 230 10.36 -7.09 -7.19
C ASN A 230 10.65 -8.06 -6.03
N ALA A 231 11.57 -8.97 -6.27
CA ALA A 231 12.21 -9.71 -5.21
C ALA A 231 13.53 -9.02 -4.80
N VAL A 232 13.84 -8.99 -3.52
CA VAL A 232 15.15 -8.61 -2.99
C VAL A 232 15.86 -9.87 -2.53
N ASN A 233 17.03 -10.12 -3.13
CA ASN A 233 17.80 -11.33 -2.85
C ASN A 233 16.98 -12.63 -2.96
N ARG A 234 16.16 -12.73 -4.00
CA ARG A 234 15.25 -13.83 -4.34
C ARG A 234 14.04 -14.01 -3.42
N LEU A 235 13.82 -13.10 -2.47
CA LEU A 235 12.61 -13.12 -1.65
C LEU A 235 11.68 -12.01 -2.14
N PRO A 236 10.51 -12.35 -2.72
CA PRO A 236 9.52 -11.36 -3.15
C PRO A 236 9.12 -10.45 -2.01
N MET A 237 9.01 -9.15 -2.30
CA MET A 237 8.81 -8.15 -1.25
C MET A 237 7.52 -8.34 -0.46
N HIS A 238 6.43 -8.80 -1.10
CA HIS A 238 5.16 -9.12 -0.43
C HIS A 238 5.26 -10.27 0.59
N ALA A 239 6.36 -11.04 0.59
CA ALA A 239 6.63 -12.09 1.56
C ALA A 239 7.90 -11.82 2.39
N ASN A 240 8.48 -10.62 2.28
CA ASN A 240 9.77 -10.28 2.90
C ASN A 240 9.59 -9.75 4.33
N ALA A 241 9.24 -10.64 5.25
CA ALA A 241 9.10 -10.30 6.66
C ALA A 241 10.33 -9.59 7.28
N PRO A 242 11.60 -9.97 6.98
CA PRO A 242 12.76 -9.23 7.47
C PRO A 242 12.76 -7.74 7.13
N LEU A 243 12.31 -7.36 5.92
CA LEU A 243 12.27 -5.96 5.51
C LEU A 243 10.97 -5.27 5.93
N VAL A 244 9.80 -5.88 5.71
CA VAL A 244 8.52 -5.25 6.03
C VAL A 244 8.28 -5.23 7.55
N GLU A 245 8.24 -6.38 8.20
CA GLU A 245 8.00 -6.45 9.64
C GLU A 245 9.24 -6.05 10.44
N GLY A 246 10.43 -6.49 9.98
CA GLY A 246 11.69 -6.27 10.70
C GLY A 246 12.19 -4.83 10.60
N TRP A 247 12.46 -4.36 9.39
CA TRP A 247 13.03 -3.03 9.19
C TRP A 247 11.96 -1.93 9.22
N LEU A 248 10.90 -2.05 8.40
CA LEU A 248 9.91 -0.98 8.29
C LEU A 248 9.13 -0.80 9.60
N ARG A 249 8.47 -1.86 10.10
CA ARG A 249 7.67 -1.73 11.32
C ARG A 249 8.52 -1.59 12.58
N LYS A 250 9.34 -2.59 12.90
CA LYS A 250 10.12 -2.60 14.14
C LYS A 250 11.30 -1.63 14.12
N GLY A 251 12.00 -1.54 12.98
CA GLY A 251 13.18 -0.72 12.85
C GLY A 251 12.90 0.78 12.84
N THR A 252 11.85 1.22 12.15
CA THR A 252 11.47 2.64 12.07
C THR A 252 10.37 3.04 13.04
N GLY A 253 9.65 2.08 13.63
CA GLY A 253 8.46 2.32 14.45
C GLY A 253 7.21 2.64 13.62
N PHE A 254 7.18 2.26 12.33
CA PHE A 254 6.05 2.49 11.46
C PHE A 254 4.84 1.66 11.90
N ASP A 255 3.74 2.33 12.24
CA ASP A 255 2.47 1.76 12.69
C ASP A 255 1.30 1.99 11.71
N GLY A 256 1.59 2.59 10.53
CA GLY A 256 0.61 2.84 9.50
C GLY A 256 0.29 1.61 8.64
N LEU A 257 -0.59 1.81 7.65
CA LEU A 257 -1.05 0.78 6.73
C LEU A 257 0.06 0.33 5.78
N VAL A 258 0.24 -0.98 5.63
CA VAL A 258 1.05 -1.58 4.56
C VAL A 258 0.12 -2.22 3.54
N VAL A 259 0.08 -1.68 2.34
CA VAL A 259 -0.75 -2.19 1.23
C VAL A 259 0.10 -2.96 0.23
N SER A 260 -0.44 -4.04 -0.34
CA SER A 260 0.19 -4.69 -1.48
C SER A 260 0.17 -3.78 -2.71
N ASP A 261 1.06 -4.01 -3.68
CA ASP A 261 0.86 -3.48 -5.02
C ASP A 261 -0.22 -4.31 -5.75
N TYR A 262 -0.61 -3.88 -6.94
CA TYR A 262 -1.71 -4.43 -7.74
C TYR A 262 -1.55 -5.95 -7.97
N THR A 263 -2.45 -6.76 -7.39
CA THR A 263 -2.40 -8.24 -7.39
C THR A 263 -1.12 -8.86 -6.79
N GLY A 264 -0.32 -8.10 -6.04
CA GLY A 264 1.01 -8.55 -5.59
C GLY A 264 0.98 -9.76 -4.64
N VAL A 265 -0.09 -9.96 -3.87
CA VAL A 265 -0.28 -11.17 -3.06
C VAL A 265 -0.49 -12.39 -3.95
N ALA A 266 -1.33 -12.28 -4.99
CA ALA A 266 -1.57 -13.35 -5.95
C ALA A 266 -0.30 -13.76 -6.70
N GLU A 267 0.57 -12.81 -7.02
CA GLU A 267 1.81 -13.03 -7.76
C GLU A 267 2.82 -13.91 -7.00
N LEU A 268 2.72 -13.99 -5.67
CA LEU A 268 3.59 -14.87 -4.86
C LEU A 268 3.51 -16.34 -5.28
N VAL A 269 2.35 -16.78 -5.79
CA VAL A 269 2.17 -18.13 -6.36
C VAL A 269 3.04 -18.30 -7.60
N ALA A 270 3.05 -17.34 -8.51
CA ALA A 270 3.88 -17.34 -9.70
C ALA A 270 5.39 -17.24 -9.38
N HIS A 271 5.73 -16.57 -8.28
CA HIS A 271 7.10 -16.54 -7.73
C HIS A 271 7.55 -17.86 -7.09
N GLY A 272 6.70 -18.88 -7.06
CA GLY A 272 7.04 -20.20 -6.52
C GLY A 272 7.02 -20.30 -5.00
N LEU A 273 6.33 -19.39 -4.30
CA LEU A 273 6.24 -19.43 -2.84
C LEU A 273 5.21 -20.43 -2.31
N GLY A 274 4.65 -21.27 -3.16
CA GLY A 274 3.67 -22.28 -2.83
C GLY A 274 2.26 -21.94 -3.33
N PRO A 275 1.26 -22.77 -2.98
CA PRO A 275 -0.14 -22.51 -3.35
C PRO A 275 -0.72 -21.28 -2.64
N ALA A 276 -1.87 -20.79 -3.10
CA ALA A 276 -2.49 -19.57 -2.62
C ALA A 276 -2.61 -19.45 -1.08
N PRO A 277 -3.02 -20.47 -0.32
CA PRO A 277 -3.04 -20.38 1.15
C PRO A 277 -1.67 -20.08 1.77
N VAL A 278 -0.60 -20.66 1.21
CA VAL A 278 0.79 -20.42 1.69
C VAL A 278 1.23 -19.00 1.33
N ALA A 279 0.95 -18.55 0.10
CA ALA A 279 1.26 -17.20 -0.36
C ALA A 279 0.57 -16.14 0.53
N VAL A 280 -0.72 -16.30 0.78
CA VAL A 280 -1.53 -15.42 1.64
C VAL A 280 -0.99 -15.39 3.07
N ALA A 281 -0.73 -16.55 3.67
CA ALA A 281 -0.18 -16.62 5.03
C ALA A 281 1.19 -15.94 5.12
N ARG A 282 2.04 -16.08 4.10
CA ARG A 282 3.35 -15.39 4.03
C ARG A 282 3.21 -13.87 3.91
N ALA A 283 2.31 -13.40 3.06
CA ALA A 283 2.08 -11.96 2.90
C ALA A 283 1.58 -11.33 4.20
N LEU A 284 0.56 -11.92 4.81
CA LEU A 284 0.01 -11.45 6.09
C LEU A 284 1.07 -11.50 7.22
N HIS A 285 1.85 -12.59 7.28
CA HIS A 285 2.95 -12.74 8.25
C HIS A 285 4.06 -11.72 8.02
N ALA A 286 4.35 -11.39 6.75
CA ALA A 286 5.34 -10.37 6.41
C ALA A 286 4.90 -8.96 6.83
N GLY A 287 3.63 -8.73 7.13
CA GLY A 287 3.09 -7.45 7.57
C GLY A 287 2.40 -6.66 6.48
N VAL A 288 1.97 -7.31 5.39
CA VAL A 288 1.08 -6.72 4.38
C VAL A 288 -0.34 -6.78 4.92
N ASP A 289 -0.93 -5.61 5.19
CA ASP A 289 -2.24 -5.51 5.85
C ASP A 289 -3.39 -5.60 4.84
N MET A 290 -3.26 -4.95 3.68
CA MET A 290 -4.34 -4.83 2.71
C MET A 290 -3.95 -5.42 1.35
N ASP A 291 -4.82 -6.29 0.81
CA ASP A 291 -4.66 -6.95 -0.48
C ASP A 291 -5.31 -6.10 -1.60
N MET A 292 -4.47 -5.57 -2.49
CA MET A 292 -4.92 -4.75 -3.60
C MET A 292 -5.34 -5.61 -4.79
N VAL A 293 -6.64 -5.64 -5.09
CA VAL A 293 -7.28 -6.29 -6.25
C VAL A 293 -7.32 -7.82 -6.21
N GLY A 294 -6.32 -8.44 -5.59
CA GLY A 294 -6.14 -9.91 -5.60
C GLY A 294 -7.34 -10.67 -5.04
N GLU A 295 -8.05 -10.13 -4.05
CA GLU A 295 -9.09 -10.79 -3.25
C GLU A 295 -8.60 -12.13 -2.61
N ASP A 296 -7.27 -12.28 -2.50
CA ASP A 296 -6.69 -13.51 -1.98
C ASP A 296 -6.92 -13.64 -0.47
N TYR A 297 -6.89 -12.51 0.25
CA TYR A 297 -7.25 -12.49 1.68
C TYR A 297 -8.70 -12.92 1.91
N LEU A 298 -9.64 -12.44 1.11
CA LEU A 298 -11.04 -12.85 1.19
C LEU A 298 -11.23 -14.35 0.94
N ARG A 299 -10.49 -14.93 0.00
CA ARG A 299 -10.65 -16.34 -0.36
C ARG A 299 -10.00 -17.30 0.64
N GLU A 300 -8.81 -16.97 1.12
CA GLU A 300 -7.97 -17.95 1.82
C GLU A 300 -8.01 -17.78 3.35
N LEU A 301 -8.11 -16.54 3.86
CA LEU A 301 -8.04 -16.28 5.31
C LEU A 301 -9.13 -16.97 6.14
N PRO A 302 -10.40 -17.12 5.68
CA PRO A 302 -11.41 -17.82 6.47
C PRO A 302 -11.01 -19.27 6.79
N ALA A 303 -10.49 -20.02 5.80
CA ALA A 303 -10.05 -21.38 5.98
C ALA A 303 -8.77 -21.46 6.83
N LEU A 304 -7.83 -20.55 6.61
CA LEU A 304 -6.59 -20.47 7.38
C LEU A 304 -6.87 -20.12 8.85
N ALA A 305 -7.79 -19.21 9.13
CA ALA A 305 -8.18 -18.88 10.50
C ALA A 305 -8.83 -20.06 11.23
N ALA A 306 -9.60 -20.88 10.51
CA ALA A 306 -10.25 -22.06 11.09
C ALA A 306 -9.28 -23.22 11.37
N ALA A 307 -8.33 -23.48 10.47
CA ALA A 307 -7.47 -24.65 10.49
C ALA A 307 -5.99 -24.38 10.83
N GLY A 308 -5.55 -23.14 10.67
CA GLY A 308 -4.12 -22.80 10.67
C GLY A 308 -3.43 -23.21 9.40
N LEU A 309 -2.12 -23.05 9.34
CA LEU A 309 -1.26 -23.41 8.23
C LEU A 309 -0.06 -24.21 8.71
N THR A 310 0.16 -25.36 8.09
CA THR A 310 1.40 -26.13 8.20
C THR A 310 1.97 -26.30 6.81
N ALA A 311 3.05 -25.60 6.50
CA ALA A 311 3.72 -25.67 5.21
C ALA A 311 5.24 -25.87 5.44
N PRO A 312 5.72 -27.11 5.52
CA PRO A 312 7.13 -27.41 5.81
C PRO A 312 8.09 -26.80 4.81
N GLU A 313 7.75 -26.81 3.52
CA GLU A 313 8.54 -26.23 2.44
C GLU A 313 8.63 -24.69 2.53
N ALA A 314 7.69 -24.07 3.21
CA ALA A 314 7.70 -22.63 3.48
C ALA A 314 8.38 -22.28 4.82
N ALA A 315 8.75 -23.27 5.63
CA ALA A 315 9.21 -23.12 7.02
C ALA A 315 8.26 -22.20 7.83
N LEU A 316 6.96 -22.28 7.54
CA LEU A 316 5.92 -21.44 8.13
C LEU A 316 4.84 -22.33 8.75
N HIS A 317 4.67 -22.19 10.06
CA HIS A 317 3.63 -22.86 10.81
C HIS A 317 2.85 -21.82 11.61
N LEU A 318 1.59 -21.62 11.25
CA LEU A 318 0.70 -20.69 11.93
C LEU A 318 -0.57 -21.41 12.35
N SER A 319 -0.91 -21.34 13.63
CA SER A 319 -2.22 -21.80 14.12
C SER A 319 -3.34 -20.88 13.66
N GLY A 320 -4.58 -21.35 13.67
CA GLY A 320 -5.74 -20.50 13.37
C GLY A 320 -5.80 -19.26 14.27
N ALA A 321 -5.46 -19.40 15.56
CA ALA A 321 -5.39 -18.25 16.48
C ALA A 321 -4.31 -17.23 16.11
N GLN A 322 -3.16 -17.68 15.60
CA GLN A 322 -2.13 -16.77 15.10
C GLN A 322 -2.57 -16.06 13.83
N ILE A 323 -3.27 -16.74 12.91
CA ILE A 323 -3.86 -16.09 11.72
C ILE A 323 -4.88 -15.02 12.14
N VAL A 324 -5.78 -15.31 13.09
CA VAL A 324 -6.73 -14.32 13.61
C VAL A 324 -6.00 -13.12 14.23
N ALA A 325 -4.96 -13.35 15.02
CA ALA A 325 -4.17 -12.27 15.61
C ALA A 325 -3.47 -11.40 14.56
N LEU A 326 -3.03 -11.98 13.43
CA LEU A 326 -2.48 -11.21 12.31
C LEU A 326 -3.55 -10.40 11.60
N ILE A 327 -4.76 -10.95 11.41
CA ILE A 327 -5.90 -10.22 10.84
C ILE A 327 -6.31 -9.05 11.75
N ASP A 328 -6.34 -9.26 13.07
CA ASP A 328 -6.68 -8.20 14.03
C ASP A 328 -5.63 -7.09 14.09
N ARG A 329 -4.38 -7.39 13.74
CA ARG A 329 -3.31 -6.40 13.63
C ARG A 329 -3.39 -5.60 12.33
N ALA A 330 -3.76 -6.25 11.23
CA ALA A 330 -3.87 -5.65 9.90
C ALA A 330 -5.06 -4.68 9.81
#